data_c84c30e2a4e4a968a402a2cef3ce8660
#
_entry.id   c84c30e2a4e4a968a402a2cef3ce8660
#
_cell.length_a   1.000
_cell.length_b   1.000
_cell.length_c   1.000
_cell.angle_alpha   90.00
_cell.angle_beta   90.00
_cell.angle_gamma   90.00
#
_symmetry.space_group_name_H-M   'P 1'
#
loop_
_entity.id
_entity.type
_entity.pdbx_description
1 polymer ?
#
loop_
_entity_poly.entity_id
_entity_poly.type
_entity_poly.pdbx_seq_one_letter_code
_entity_poly.pdbx_strand_id
1 'polypeptide(L)'
;MYKLIKKEGNARRGEFVTVHGTVQTPAFMNVATCGAIKGALSAVDLKDINCQVMLSNTYHLHVRPGDDLVRDMGGLHKFSGWEGPILTDSGGFQVFSLSSLRKIQEEGVYFQSHVDGRHIFMGPEESMRIQSNLGSTIAMAFDECVENPAKYDYAKQSCERTTRWLIRCKEEMKRLNSLPDTINKNQLLFGINQGCTFDDLRIEHMKQIAELDLDGYAIGGLAVGEPKEDMYRIISSVEPYMPADKIRYLMGVGTPGNIIEAVYRGVDLFDCVMPSRNARHGHLFTKKGIINLNNKKYERDSQPIDPECSCPVCSKFSRAYIRHLFKAKEMLAMRLCVMHNLYFYNMLMQEIRDSLDNGTFEEYRSKYVDVLDTRI
;
A
#
# COMPACT_ATOMS: atom_id res chain seq x y z
N MET A 1 -10.14 -13.20 -7.97
CA MET A 1 -9.58 -13.56 -9.30
C MET A 1 -9.33 -12.29 -10.09
N TYR A 2 -8.15 -12.16 -10.71
CA TYR A 2 -7.82 -11.00 -11.57
C TYR A 2 -8.26 -11.23 -13.00
N LYS A 3 -8.89 -10.24 -13.60
CA LYS A 3 -9.33 -10.25 -14.99
C LYS A 3 -8.73 -9.05 -15.72
N LEU A 4 -7.82 -9.31 -16.64
CA LEU A 4 -7.29 -8.28 -17.54
C LEU A 4 -8.36 -7.87 -18.55
N ILE A 5 -8.62 -6.57 -18.68
CA ILE A 5 -9.62 -6.00 -19.61
C ILE A 5 -8.91 -5.43 -20.85
N LYS A 6 -7.86 -4.62 -20.62
CA LYS A 6 -7.14 -3.92 -21.70
C LYS A 6 -5.67 -3.73 -21.34
N LYS A 7 -4.80 -3.65 -22.34
CA LYS A 7 -3.40 -3.26 -22.22
C LYS A 7 -3.08 -2.10 -23.17
N GLU A 8 -2.19 -1.21 -22.71
CA GLU A 8 -1.53 -0.20 -23.54
C GLU A 8 -0.03 -0.30 -23.21
N GLY A 9 0.76 -0.87 -24.14
CA GLY A 9 2.12 -1.33 -23.80
C GLY A 9 2.10 -2.38 -22.69
N ASN A 10 2.83 -2.12 -21.59
CA ASN A 10 2.78 -2.95 -20.38
C ASN A 10 1.72 -2.50 -19.37
N ALA A 11 1.19 -1.27 -19.51
CA ALA A 11 0.13 -0.79 -18.63
C ALA A 11 -1.14 -1.63 -18.73
N ARG A 12 -1.75 -1.94 -17.60
CA ARG A 12 -2.83 -2.93 -17.48
C ARG A 12 -4.08 -2.28 -16.89
N ARG A 13 -5.21 -2.45 -17.57
CA ARG A 13 -6.55 -2.16 -17.05
C ARG A 13 -7.25 -3.46 -16.73
N GLY A 14 -7.69 -3.65 -15.49
CA GLY A 14 -8.29 -4.90 -15.07
C GLY A 14 -9.31 -4.76 -13.95
N GLU A 15 -9.83 -5.90 -13.54
CA GLU A 15 -10.73 -6.08 -12.39
C GLU A 15 -10.17 -7.16 -11.48
N PHE A 16 -10.18 -6.90 -10.18
CA PHE A 16 -9.81 -7.88 -9.19
C PHE A 16 -11.04 -8.20 -8.30
N VAL A 17 -11.61 -9.36 -8.54
CA VAL A 17 -12.82 -9.82 -7.84
C VAL A 17 -12.43 -10.50 -6.54
N THR A 18 -13.02 -10.04 -5.43
CA THR A 18 -12.82 -10.58 -4.07
C THR A 18 -14.17 -10.87 -3.41
N VAL A 19 -14.15 -11.53 -2.25
CA VAL A 19 -15.36 -11.76 -1.45
C VAL A 19 -15.96 -10.49 -0.83
N HIS A 20 -15.20 -9.39 -0.78
CA HIS A 20 -15.64 -8.10 -0.24
C HIS A 20 -15.85 -7.05 -1.34
N GLY A 21 -15.95 -7.45 -2.59
CA GLY A 21 -16.20 -6.57 -3.73
C GLY A 21 -15.13 -6.63 -4.82
N THR A 22 -15.38 -5.92 -5.91
CA THR A 22 -14.49 -5.85 -7.07
C THR A 22 -13.67 -4.57 -7.04
N VAL A 23 -12.37 -4.70 -7.20
CA VAL A 23 -11.42 -3.58 -7.31
C VAL A 23 -11.13 -3.31 -8.78
N GLN A 24 -11.38 -2.09 -9.22
CA GLN A 24 -10.98 -1.62 -10.56
C GLN A 24 -9.51 -1.25 -10.54
N THR A 25 -8.70 -1.87 -11.38
CA THR A 25 -7.25 -1.61 -11.43
C THR A 25 -6.84 -0.82 -12.67
N PRO A 26 -5.77 0.00 -12.58
CA PRO A 26 -4.93 0.25 -11.41
C PRO A 26 -5.64 0.91 -10.24
N ALA A 27 -5.22 0.63 -8.99
CA ALA A 27 -5.83 1.18 -7.78
C ALA A 27 -4.79 1.55 -6.71
N PHE A 28 -5.13 2.56 -5.89
CA PHE A 28 -4.36 2.95 -4.72
C PHE A 28 -5.07 2.48 -3.44
N MET A 29 -4.36 1.79 -2.56
CA MET A 29 -4.86 1.32 -1.28
C MET A 29 -4.61 2.38 -0.20
N ASN A 30 -5.67 2.87 0.42
CA ASN A 30 -5.55 3.90 1.44
C ASN A 30 -5.10 3.28 2.78
N VAL A 31 -3.97 3.78 3.31
CA VAL A 31 -3.31 3.18 4.49
C VAL A 31 -4.02 3.58 5.78
N ALA A 32 -4.77 2.64 6.33
CA ALA A 32 -5.48 2.72 7.60
C ALA A 32 -4.79 1.81 8.65
N THR A 33 -3.62 2.21 9.11
CA THR A 33 -2.69 1.45 9.94
C THR A 33 -3.36 0.58 11.03
N CYS A 34 -4.27 1.18 11.80
CA CYS A 34 -5.00 0.51 12.88
C CYS A 34 -6.51 0.44 12.61
N GLY A 35 -6.93 0.17 11.37
CA GLY A 35 -8.33 0.21 10.96
C GLY A 35 -8.91 1.61 10.80
N ALA A 36 -8.07 2.64 10.87
CA ALA A 36 -8.42 4.05 10.65
C ALA A 36 -7.23 4.79 10.04
N ILE A 37 -7.50 5.81 9.23
CA ILE A 37 -6.43 6.60 8.61
C ILE A 37 -5.92 7.65 9.60
N LYS A 38 -4.61 7.73 9.76
CA LYS A 38 -3.97 8.79 10.55
C LYS A 38 -4.32 10.17 9.96
N GLY A 39 -4.99 11.00 10.74
CA GLY A 39 -5.60 12.26 10.32
C GLY A 39 -7.12 12.24 10.45
N ALA A 40 -7.64 11.29 11.26
CA ALA A 40 -9.03 11.19 11.69
C ALA A 40 -10.05 10.94 10.55
N LEU A 41 -9.72 10.02 9.63
CA LEU A 41 -10.70 9.49 8.68
C LEU A 41 -11.12 8.07 9.07
N SER A 42 -12.42 7.86 9.09
CA SER A 42 -13.09 6.59 9.35
C SER A 42 -13.47 5.87 8.05
N ALA A 43 -14.02 4.68 8.18
CA ALA A 43 -14.60 3.93 7.07
C ALA A 43 -15.71 4.71 6.32
N VAL A 44 -16.47 5.56 7.02
CA VAL A 44 -17.50 6.42 6.42
C VAL A 44 -16.85 7.44 5.47
N ASP A 45 -15.80 8.11 5.93
CA ASP A 45 -15.07 9.09 5.11
C ASP A 45 -14.40 8.45 3.89
N LEU A 46 -14.00 7.17 4.00
CA LEU A 46 -13.39 6.44 2.88
C LEU A 46 -14.35 6.24 1.70
N LYS A 47 -15.65 6.11 1.95
CA LYS A 47 -16.67 6.06 0.89
C LYS A 47 -16.74 7.41 0.16
N ASP A 48 -16.70 8.54 0.88
CA ASP A 48 -16.76 9.89 0.31
C ASP A 48 -15.54 10.26 -0.56
N ILE A 49 -14.43 9.57 -0.37
CA ILE A 49 -13.19 9.78 -1.14
C ILE A 49 -12.94 8.69 -2.20
N ASN A 50 -13.93 7.89 -2.55
CA ASN A 50 -13.84 6.83 -3.56
C ASN A 50 -12.74 5.79 -3.29
N CYS A 51 -12.50 5.45 -2.03
CA CYS A 51 -11.57 4.39 -1.65
C CYS A 51 -12.11 3.03 -2.10
N GLN A 52 -11.30 2.25 -2.79
CA GLN A 52 -11.67 0.89 -3.18
C GLN A 52 -11.11 -0.18 -2.22
N VAL A 53 -9.90 0.05 -1.70
CA VAL A 53 -9.20 -0.91 -0.83
C VAL A 53 -8.59 -0.18 0.35
N MET A 54 -8.83 -0.69 1.54
CA MET A 54 -8.17 -0.25 2.76
C MET A 54 -6.96 -1.15 3.06
N LEU A 55 -5.81 -0.58 3.40
CA LEU A 55 -4.65 -1.34 3.87
C LEU A 55 -4.47 -1.12 5.37
N SER A 56 -4.31 -2.20 6.13
CA SER A 56 -4.05 -2.15 7.58
C SER A 56 -2.80 -2.94 7.95
N ASN A 57 -2.14 -2.53 9.05
CA ASN A 57 -0.86 -3.09 9.42
C ASN A 57 -1.04 -4.20 10.48
N THR A 58 -0.61 -5.41 10.14
CA THR A 58 -0.66 -6.61 10.97
C THR A 58 0.04 -6.42 12.30
N TYR A 59 1.29 -5.94 12.29
CA TYR A 59 2.06 -5.70 13.50
C TYR A 59 1.37 -4.71 14.46
N HIS A 60 0.91 -3.58 13.96
CA HIS A 60 0.26 -2.56 14.79
C HIS A 60 -1.01 -3.08 15.44
N LEU A 61 -1.84 -3.81 14.70
CA LEU A 61 -3.09 -4.38 15.20
C LEU A 61 -2.84 -5.56 16.16
N HIS A 62 -1.78 -6.36 15.95
CA HIS A 62 -1.36 -7.40 16.88
C HIS A 62 -0.89 -6.82 18.21
N VAL A 63 -0.09 -5.75 18.19
CA VAL A 63 0.41 -5.12 19.43
C VAL A 63 -0.71 -4.38 20.15
N ARG A 64 -1.59 -3.71 19.41
CA ARG A 64 -2.73 -2.95 19.96
C ARG A 64 -3.85 -2.81 18.94
N PRO A 65 -5.06 -3.28 19.20
CA PRO A 65 -5.56 -3.78 20.51
C PRO A 65 -5.26 -5.25 20.80
N GLY A 66 -4.69 -6.00 19.85
CA GLY A 66 -4.52 -7.44 19.82
C GLY A 66 -5.43 -8.08 18.78
N ASP A 67 -4.88 -8.99 17.96
CA ASP A 67 -5.61 -9.66 16.88
C ASP A 67 -6.72 -10.59 17.42
N ASP A 68 -6.54 -11.18 18.61
CA ASP A 68 -7.58 -11.98 19.26
C ASP A 68 -8.81 -11.14 19.60
N LEU A 69 -8.63 -9.93 20.12
CA LEU A 69 -9.75 -9.01 20.37
C LEU A 69 -10.47 -8.67 19.06
N VAL A 70 -9.73 -8.38 17.99
CA VAL A 70 -10.34 -8.07 16.70
C VAL A 70 -11.11 -9.26 16.14
N ARG A 71 -10.58 -10.49 16.28
CA ARG A 71 -11.30 -11.74 15.94
C ARG A 71 -12.61 -11.85 16.72
N ASP A 72 -12.58 -11.67 18.02
CA ASP A 72 -13.74 -11.81 18.91
C ASP A 72 -14.82 -10.76 18.59
N MET A 73 -14.42 -9.59 18.04
CA MET A 73 -15.32 -8.56 17.51
C MET A 73 -15.81 -8.85 16.07
N GLY A 74 -15.47 -10.00 15.49
CA GLY A 74 -15.94 -10.45 14.18
C GLY A 74 -15.04 -10.04 13.01
N GLY A 75 -13.77 -9.75 13.27
CA GLY A 75 -12.76 -9.39 12.29
C GLY A 75 -12.69 -7.89 12.00
N LEU A 76 -11.67 -7.48 11.25
CA LEU A 76 -11.34 -6.08 11.03
C LEU A 76 -12.44 -5.31 10.26
N HIS A 77 -13.17 -5.97 9.37
CA HIS A 77 -14.29 -5.38 8.65
C HIS A 77 -15.38 -4.90 9.62
N LYS A 78 -15.85 -5.77 10.52
CA LYS A 78 -16.85 -5.39 11.53
C LYS A 78 -16.30 -4.40 12.54
N PHE A 79 -15.05 -4.61 12.97
CA PHE A 79 -14.40 -3.76 13.97
C PHE A 79 -14.21 -2.32 13.50
N SER A 80 -13.88 -2.10 12.22
CA SER A 80 -13.67 -0.77 11.63
C SER A 80 -14.91 -0.19 10.94
N GLY A 81 -15.92 -1.02 10.64
CA GLY A 81 -17.10 -0.62 9.86
C GLY A 81 -16.83 -0.45 8.36
N TRP A 82 -15.73 -1.04 7.85
CA TRP A 82 -15.41 -1.02 6.43
C TRP A 82 -15.93 -2.29 5.73
N GLU A 83 -16.65 -2.13 4.64
CA GLU A 83 -17.29 -3.23 3.91
C GLU A 83 -16.50 -3.69 2.67
N GLY A 84 -15.63 -2.84 2.15
CA GLY A 84 -14.80 -3.13 0.98
C GLY A 84 -13.59 -4.02 1.29
N PRO A 85 -12.80 -4.39 0.26
CA PRO A 85 -11.60 -5.17 0.45
C PRO A 85 -10.59 -4.52 1.42
N ILE A 86 -9.96 -5.36 2.26
CA ILE A 86 -8.86 -4.98 3.15
C ILE A 86 -7.65 -5.84 2.79
N LEU A 87 -6.51 -5.19 2.57
CA LEU A 87 -5.21 -5.86 2.55
C LEU A 87 -4.55 -5.66 3.92
N THR A 88 -4.02 -6.73 4.51
CA THR A 88 -3.11 -6.65 5.65
C THR A 88 -1.69 -6.94 5.20
N ASP A 89 -0.74 -6.11 5.62
CA ASP A 89 0.68 -6.36 5.39
C ASP A 89 1.17 -7.58 6.19
N SER A 90 2.40 -8.04 5.90
CA SER A 90 2.99 -9.19 6.59
C SER A 90 3.38 -8.92 8.06
N GLY A 91 3.52 -7.64 8.43
CA GLY A 91 4.17 -7.21 9.67
C GLY A 91 5.70 -7.20 9.59
N GLY A 92 6.30 -7.82 8.57
CA GLY A 92 7.75 -7.95 8.41
C GLY A 92 8.46 -6.60 8.33
N PHE A 93 8.00 -5.69 7.48
CA PHE A 93 8.64 -4.37 7.33
C PHE A 93 8.66 -3.58 8.65
N GLN A 94 7.61 -3.62 9.46
CA GLN A 94 7.56 -2.92 10.76
C GLN A 94 8.54 -3.54 11.75
N VAL A 95 8.68 -4.86 11.74
CA VAL A 95 9.71 -5.57 12.53
C VAL A 95 11.11 -5.13 12.10
N PHE A 96 11.36 -4.94 10.81
CA PHE A 96 12.66 -4.49 10.30
C PHE A 96 12.90 -3.00 10.53
N SER A 97 11.90 -2.15 10.43
CA SER A 97 12.05 -0.69 10.51
C SER A 97 11.96 -0.11 11.92
N LEU A 98 11.23 -0.76 12.85
CA LEU A 98 10.94 -0.22 14.17
C LEU A 98 11.77 -0.85 15.31
N SER A 99 12.48 -1.93 15.06
CA SER A 99 13.28 -2.63 16.08
C SER A 99 14.77 -2.51 15.78
N SER A 100 15.49 -1.80 16.65
CA SER A 100 16.96 -1.76 16.63
C SER A 100 17.60 -3.05 17.15
N LEU A 101 16.85 -3.86 17.92
CA LEU A 101 17.25 -5.13 18.49
C LEU A 101 16.36 -6.24 17.91
N ARG A 102 16.78 -6.75 16.76
CA ARG A 102 16.12 -7.90 16.12
C ARG A 102 17.09 -9.03 15.89
N LYS A 103 16.64 -10.26 16.04
CA LYS A 103 17.39 -11.46 15.69
C LYS A 103 16.59 -12.25 14.65
N ILE A 104 17.11 -12.29 13.43
CA ILE A 104 16.54 -13.06 12.32
C ILE A 104 17.10 -14.48 12.39
N GLN A 105 16.19 -15.46 12.34
CA GLN A 105 16.49 -16.88 12.31
C GLN A 105 15.68 -17.55 11.18
N GLU A 106 15.90 -18.80 10.92
CA GLU A 106 15.12 -19.54 9.92
C GLU A 106 13.64 -19.68 10.33
N GLU A 107 13.38 -19.79 11.60
CA GLU A 107 12.02 -19.93 12.14
C GLU A 107 11.22 -18.62 12.02
N GLY A 108 11.87 -17.48 12.13
CA GLY A 108 11.25 -16.15 12.14
C GLY A 108 12.13 -15.10 12.79
N VAL A 109 11.53 -14.05 13.33
CA VAL A 109 12.22 -12.90 13.91
C VAL A 109 11.82 -12.67 15.35
N TYR A 110 12.81 -12.57 16.23
CA TYR A 110 12.66 -12.12 17.62
C TYR A 110 12.98 -10.64 17.71
N PHE A 111 12.11 -9.87 18.32
CA PHE A 111 12.27 -8.42 18.46
C PHE A 111 11.52 -7.87 19.68
N GLN A 112 11.76 -6.59 19.99
CA GLN A 112 11.05 -5.90 21.08
C GLN A 112 9.98 -4.96 20.53
N SER A 113 8.80 -4.99 21.11
CA SER A 113 7.71 -4.05 20.83
C SER A 113 8.14 -2.62 21.13
N HIS A 114 7.95 -1.72 20.17
CA HIS A 114 8.22 -0.29 20.35
C HIS A 114 7.19 0.42 21.26
N VAL A 115 6.08 -0.28 21.62
CA VAL A 115 4.99 0.28 22.43
C VAL A 115 5.22 0.04 23.91
N ASP A 116 5.60 -1.18 24.28
CA ASP A 116 5.70 -1.65 25.68
C ASP A 116 6.98 -2.41 26.01
N GLY A 117 7.88 -2.59 25.02
CA GLY A 117 9.17 -3.26 25.21
C GLY A 117 9.09 -4.78 25.37
N ARG A 118 7.91 -5.41 25.28
CA ARG A 118 7.78 -6.85 25.39
C ARG A 118 8.47 -7.57 24.22
N HIS A 119 9.02 -8.76 24.52
CA HIS A 119 9.58 -9.62 23.48
C HIS A 119 8.48 -10.26 22.66
N ILE A 120 8.60 -10.17 21.34
CA ILE A 120 7.67 -10.75 20.38
C ILE A 120 8.47 -11.65 19.43
N PHE A 121 7.92 -12.81 19.14
CA PHE A 121 8.32 -13.64 18.02
C PHE A 121 7.29 -13.49 16.91
N MET A 122 7.76 -13.35 15.66
CA MET A 122 6.94 -13.35 14.48
C MET A 122 7.63 -14.13 13.38
N GLY A 123 6.97 -15.15 12.91
CA GLY A 123 7.37 -15.96 11.78
C GLY A 123 6.23 -16.10 10.77
N PRO A 124 6.40 -16.94 9.75
CA PRO A 124 5.37 -17.18 8.74
C PRO A 124 4.02 -17.59 9.35
N GLU A 125 4.01 -18.57 10.23
CA GLU A 125 2.78 -19.10 10.84
C GLU A 125 2.10 -18.07 11.75
N GLU A 126 2.87 -17.33 12.57
CA GLU A 126 2.36 -16.27 13.42
C GLU A 126 1.74 -15.14 12.60
N SER A 127 2.42 -14.70 11.53
CA SER A 127 1.91 -13.68 10.64
C SER A 127 0.59 -14.10 9.98
N MET A 128 0.52 -15.33 9.47
CA MET A 128 -0.70 -15.86 8.85
C MET A 128 -1.84 -15.99 9.88
N ARG A 129 -1.56 -16.49 11.09
CA ARG A 129 -2.54 -16.59 12.17
C ARG A 129 -3.09 -15.22 12.56
N ILE A 130 -2.24 -14.22 12.71
CA ILE A 130 -2.67 -12.85 13.04
C ILE A 130 -3.56 -12.29 11.92
N GLN A 131 -3.17 -12.43 10.66
CA GLN A 131 -3.96 -11.94 9.53
C GLN A 131 -5.28 -12.71 9.35
N SER A 132 -5.31 -14.00 9.68
CA SER A 132 -6.54 -14.81 9.73
C SER A 132 -7.48 -14.33 10.84
N ASN A 133 -6.97 -14.00 12.04
CA ASN A 133 -7.74 -13.41 13.13
C ASN A 133 -8.30 -12.02 12.75
N LEU A 134 -7.53 -11.22 12.02
CA LEU A 134 -7.99 -9.94 11.48
C LEU A 134 -9.07 -10.14 10.39
N GLY A 135 -9.09 -11.28 9.71
CA GLY A 135 -10.07 -11.62 8.68
C GLY A 135 -9.99 -10.73 7.44
N SER A 136 -8.80 -10.26 7.07
CA SER A 136 -8.61 -9.43 5.88
C SER A 136 -8.97 -10.17 4.60
N THR A 137 -9.21 -9.42 3.52
CA THR A 137 -9.48 -9.98 2.19
C THR A 137 -8.22 -10.57 1.58
N ILE A 138 -7.10 -9.85 1.74
CA ILE A 138 -5.79 -10.16 1.19
C ILE A 138 -4.78 -10.15 2.32
N ALA A 139 -4.03 -11.23 2.49
CA ALA A 139 -2.89 -11.31 3.38
C ALA A 139 -1.58 -11.30 2.59
N MET A 140 -0.60 -10.55 3.09
CA MET A 140 0.76 -10.59 2.55
C MET A 140 1.57 -11.69 3.23
N ALA A 141 2.33 -12.46 2.45
CA ALA A 141 3.26 -13.43 3.01
C ALA A 141 4.34 -12.74 3.86
N PHE A 142 4.78 -13.41 4.93
CA PHE A 142 5.88 -12.92 5.75
C PHE A 142 7.20 -12.99 4.97
N ASP A 143 7.93 -11.88 4.92
CA ASP A 143 9.13 -11.70 4.11
C ASP A 143 10.25 -11.02 4.89
N GLU A 144 11.46 -11.09 4.34
CA GLU A 144 12.59 -10.33 4.84
C GLU A 144 12.92 -9.17 3.89
N CYS A 145 12.58 -7.95 4.33
CA CYS A 145 12.98 -6.72 3.65
C CYS A 145 14.41 -6.34 4.06
N VAL A 146 15.33 -6.33 3.11
CA VAL A 146 16.75 -5.99 3.33
C VAL A 146 16.97 -4.50 3.14
N GLU A 147 17.90 -3.92 3.91
CA GLU A 147 18.31 -2.51 3.76
C GLU A 147 18.94 -2.25 2.39
N ASN A 148 18.77 -1.05 1.87
CA ASN A 148 19.45 -0.61 0.66
C ASN A 148 20.45 0.53 1.00
N PRO A 149 21.74 0.39 0.62
CA PRO A 149 22.37 -0.70 -0.12
C PRO A 149 22.65 -1.95 0.75
N ALA A 150 22.57 -3.13 0.16
CA ALA A 150 22.92 -4.40 0.79
C ALA A 150 24.06 -5.10 0.08
N LYS A 151 24.76 -6.01 0.82
CA LYS A 151 25.71 -6.92 0.18
C LYS A 151 24.98 -7.99 -0.63
N TYR A 152 25.47 -8.30 -1.80
CA TYR A 152 24.87 -9.28 -2.73
C TYR A 152 24.59 -10.63 -2.08
N ASP A 153 25.59 -11.22 -1.39
CA ASP A 153 25.43 -12.53 -0.75
C ASP A 153 24.35 -12.53 0.33
N TYR A 154 24.21 -11.43 1.08
CA TYR A 154 23.14 -11.30 2.07
C TYR A 154 21.77 -11.16 1.40
N ALA A 155 21.67 -10.34 0.37
CA ALA A 155 20.43 -10.17 -0.39
C ALA A 155 19.97 -11.52 -1.01
N LYS A 156 20.93 -12.34 -1.52
CA LYS A 156 20.65 -13.68 -2.03
C LYS A 156 20.10 -14.60 -0.93
N GLN A 157 20.78 -14.67 0.23
CA GLN A 157 20.32 -15.48 1.37
C GLN A 157 18.92 -15.04 1.87
N SER A 158 18.65 -13.74 1.85
CA SER A 158 17.35 -13.18 2.21
C SER A 158 16.25 -13.60 1.22
N CYS A 159 16.51 -13.59 -0.08
CA CYS A 159 15.58 -14.10 -1.09
C CYS A 159 15.26 -15.58 -0.86
N GLU A 160 16.29 -16.42 -0.66
CA GLU A 160 16.13 -17.84 -0.39
C GLU A 160 15.30 -18.10 0.89
N ARG A 161 15.53 -17.33 1.96
CA ARG A 161 14.75 -17.39 3.19
C ARG A 161 13.31 -16.96 2.94
N THR A 162 13.10 -15.86 2.24
CA THR A 162 11.76 -15.35 1.89
C THR A 162 10.96 -16.39 1.10
N THR A 163 11.59 -17.12 0.16
CA THR A 163 10.95 -18.23 -0.56
C THR A 163 10.52 -19.34 0.40
N ARG A 164 11.38 -19.78 1.32
CA ARG A 164 11.03 -20.81 2.32
C ARG A 164 9.91 -20.35 3.25
N TRP A 165 9.94 -19.11 3.69
CA TRP A 165 8.89 -18.51 4.50
C TRP A 165 7.56 -18.41 3.74
N LEU A 166 7.60 -18.08 2.47
CA LEU A 166 6.41 -18.03 1.62
C LEU A 166 5.73 -19.40 1.49
N ILE A 167 6.51 -20.48 1.35
CA ILE A 167 5.97 -21.85 1.33
C ILE A 167 5.23 -22.14 2.64
N ARG A 168 5.84 -21.84 3.79
CA ARG A 168 5.23 -21.99 5.11
C ARG A 168 3.96 -21.14 5.25
N CYS A 169 3.98 -19.88 4.80
CA CYS A 169 2.80 -19.03 4.76
C CYS A 169 1.65 -19.67 3.96
N LYS A 170 1.95 -20.21 2.79
CA LYS A 170 0.96 -20.87 1.92
C LYS A 170 0.32 -22.09 2.59
N GLU A 171 1.13 -22.92 3.22
CA GLU A 171 0.66 -24.09 3.95
C GLU A 171 -0.21 -23.71 5.13
N GLU A 172 0.23 -22.74 5.94
CA GLU A 172 -0.51 -22.27 7.10
C GLU A 172 -1.81 -21.55 6.69
N MET A 173 -1.81 -20.73 5.64
CA MET A 173 -3.01 -20.11 5.10
C MET A 173 -4.05 -21.16 4.71
N LYS A 174 -3.62 -22.21 4.00
CA LYS A 174 -4.50 -23.33 3.60
C LYS A 174 -5.11 -24.01 4.83
N ARG A 175 -4.30 -24.26 5.87
CA ARG A 175 -4.75 -24.84 7.13
C ARG A 175 -5.77 -23.94 7.82
N LEU A 176 -5.46 -22.65 7.97
CA LEU A 176 -6.34 -21.68 8.64
C LEU A 176 -7.67 -21.52 7.90
N ASN A 177 -7.66 -21.40 6.57
CA ASN A 177 -8.86 -21.26 5.77
C ASN A 177 -9.79 -22.51 5.84
N SER A 178 -9.28 -23.68 6.28
CA SER A 178 -10.07 -24.89 6.47
C SER A 178 -10.76 -24.98 7.84
N LEU A 179 -10.38 -24.13 8.81
CA LEU A 179 -10.94 -24.21 10.18
C LEU A 179 -12.39 -23.69 10.22
N PRO A 180 -13.26 -24.25 11.07
CA PRO A 180 -14.67 -23.89 11.12
C PRO A 180 -14.93 -22.45 11.59
N ASP A 181 -14.08 -21.92 12.47
CA ASP A 181 -14.20 -20.61 13.12
C ASP A 181 -13.39 -19.50 12.49
N THR A 182 -12.75 -19.75 11.34
CA THR A 182 -12.03 -18.72 10.57
C THR A 182 -12.99 -17.64 10.07
N ILE A 183 -12.63 -16.38 10.33
CA ILE A 183 -13.42 -15.18 9.95
C ILE A 183 -13.62 -15.11 8.44
N ASN A 184 -12.54 -15.24 7.67
CA ASN A 184 -12.58 -15.23 6.21
C ASN A 184 -11.91 -16.48 5.62
N LYS A 185 -12.69 -17.48 5.26
CA LYS A 185 -12.21 -18.76 4.68
C LYS A 185 -11.71 -18.63 3.24
N ASN A 186 -11.93 -17.48 2.61
CA ASN A 186 -11.49 -17.17 1.25
C ASN A 186 -10.43 -16.07 1.27
N GLN A 187 -9.65 -15.99 2.34
CA GLN A 187 -8.53 -15.03 2.43
C GLN A 187 -7.49 -15.36 1.36
N LEU A 188 -7.10 -14.34 0.59
CA LEU A 188 -6.15 -14.46 -0.51
C LEU A 188 -4.72 -14.24 0.00
N LEU A 189 -3.73 -14.90 -0.62
CA LEU A 189 -2.32 -14.78 -0.27
C LEU A 189 -1.52 -14.14 -1.41
N PHE A 190 -0.81 -13.06 -1.12
CA PHE A 190 0.15 -12.44 -2.03
C PHE A 190 1.58 -12.75 -1.60
N GLY A 191 2.41 -13.20 -2.57
CA GLY A 191 3.85 -13.36 -2.39
C GLY A 191 4.59 -12.05 -2.65
N ILE A 192 5.79 -11.90 -2.06
CA ILE A 192 6.60 -10.69 -2.16
C ILE A 192 7.93 -11.02 -2.83
N ASN A 193 8.20 -10.41 -3.97
CA ASN A 193 9.50 -10.45 -4.63
C ASN A 193 10.48 -9.52 -3.89
N GLN A 194 11.64 -10.07 -3.53
CA GLN A 194 12.75 -9.38 -2.89
C GLN A 194 14.02 -9.49 -3.76
N GLY A 195 15.14 -8.85 -3.38
CA GLY A 195 16.41 -8.89 -4.10
C GLY A 195 17.12 -7.54 -4.20
N CYS A 196 16.75 -6.56 -3.35
CA CYS A 196 17.30 -5.19 -3.40
C CYS A 196 17.24 -4.61 -4.82
N THR A 197 18.37 -4.05 -5.30
CA THR A 197 18.52 -3.49 -6.65
C THR A 197 19.35 -4.38 -7.58
N PHE A 198 19.41 -5.70 -7.29
CA PHE A 198 20.12 -6.68 -8.10
C PHE A 198 19.14 -7.38 -9.06
N ASP A 199 19.25 -7.10 -10.35
CA ASP A 199 18.31 -7.61 -11.38
C ASP A 199 18.27 -9.13 -11.43
N ASP A 200 19.40 -9.80 -11.35
CA ASP A 200 19.51 -11.26 -11.39
C ASP A 200 18.80 -11.93 -10.20
N LEU A 201 19.01 -11.41 -8.98
CA LEU A 201 18.31 -11.88 -7.79
C LEU A 201 16.81 -11.65 -7.88
N ARG A 202 16.39 -10.48 -8.34
CA ARG A 202 14.98 -10.13 -8.54
C ARG A 202 14.28 -11.06 -9.52
N ILE A 203 14.91 -11.31 -10.67
CA ILE A 203 14.40 -12.19 -11.72
C ILE A 203 14.30 -13.62 -11.21
N GLU A 204 15.38 -14.14 -10.62
CA GLU A 204 15.41 -15.51 -10.11
C GLU A 204 14.37 -15.73 -9.01
N HIS A 205 14.30 -14.81 -8.04
CA HIS A 205 13.32 -14.90 -6.96
C HIS A 205 11.88 -14.79 -7.49
N MET A 206 11.63 -13.95 -8.52
CA MET A 206 10.29 -13.85 -9.11
C MET A 206 9.87 -15.16 -9.76
N LYS A 207 10.76 -15.82 -10.49
CA LYS A 207 10.50 -17.15 -11.09
C LYS A 207 10.15 -18.18 -10.02
N GLN A 208 10.95 -18.23 -8.94
CA GLN A 208 10.73 -19.18 -7.84
C GLN A 208 9.36 -18.99 -7.16
N ILE A 209 8.98 -17.73 -6.85
CA ILE A 209 7.70 -17.49 -6.18
C ILE A 209 6.51 -17.63 -7.15
N ALA A 210 6.68 -17.39 -8.45
CA ALA A 210 5.64 -17.59 -9.45
C ALA A 210 5.23 -19.07 -9.58
N GLU A 211 6.16 -20.02 -9.40
CA GLU A 211 5.89 -21.47 -9.39
C GLU A 211 4.93 -21.89 -8.25
N LEU A 212 4.81 -21.09 -7.23
CA LEU A 212 3.91 -21.36 -6.10
C LEU A 212 2.45 -21.07 -6.38
N ASP A 213 2.10 -20.51 -7.53
CA ASP A 213 0.72 -20.18 -7.97
C ASP A 213 -0.11 -19.53 -6.87
N LEU A 214 0.23 -18.27 -6.55
CA LEU A 214 -0.45 -17.47 -5.54
C LEU A 214 -1.57 -16.62 -6.16
N ASP A 215 -2.37 -15.97 -5.30
CA ASP A 215 -3.48 -15.10 -5.75
C ASP A 215 -2.99 -13.76 -6.33
N GLY A 216 -1.79 -13.32 -5.95
CA GLY A 216 -1.16 -12.12 -6.46
C GLY A 216 0.32 -12.03 -6.06
N TYR A 217 1.02 -11.10 -6.67
CA TYR A 217 2.47 -10.92 -6.47
C TYR A 217 2.81 -9.46 -6.24
N ALA A 218 3.62 -9.21 -5.22
CA ALA A 218 4.12 -7.88 -4.90
C ALA A 218 5.61 -7.75 -5.20
N ILE A 219 6.04 -6.54 -5.52
CA ILE A 219 7.44 -6.13 -5.56
C ILE A 219 7.69 -5.34 -4.28
N GLY A 220 8.47 -5.91 -3.36
CA GLY A 220 8.83 -5.28 -2.09
C GLY A 220 10.27 -4.79 -2.06
N GLY A 221 10.68 -4.12 -0.98
CA GLY A 221 12.06 -3.69 -0.77
C GLY A 221 12.56 -2.63 -1.76
N LEU A 222 11.66 -1.84 -2.34
CA LEU A 222 11.93 -0.64 -3.13
C LEU A 222 11.35 0.60 -2.41
N ALA A 223 11.67 1.80 -2.89
CA ALA A 223 11.37 3.08 -2.23
C ALA A 223 11.94 3.18 -0.80
N VAL A 224 13.12 2.58 -0.57
CA VAL A 224 13.84 2.56 0.70
C VAL A 224 15.16 3.34 0.64
N GLY A 225 15.32 4.22 -0.36
CA GLY A 225 16.47 5.11 -0.50
C GLY A 225 17.24 5.02 -1.82
N GLU A 226 16.87 4.09 -2.71
CA GLU A 226 17.43 3.99 -4.05
C GLU A 226 16.94 5.16 -4.94
N PRO A 227 17.68 5.53 -6.00
CA PRO A 227 17.20 6.41 -7.06
C PRO A 227 15.96 5.84 -7.75
N LYS A 228 15.04 6.71 -8.19
CA LYS A 228 13.83 6.28 -8.89
C LYS A 228 14.11 5.48 -10.16
N GLU A 229 15.22 5.78 -10.81
CA GLU A 229 15.69 5.08 -12.02
C GLU A 229 15.98 3.60 -11.74
N ASP A 230 16.58 3.28 -10.59
CA ASP A 230 16.81 1.91 -10.15
C ASP A 230 15.49 1.20 -9.85
N MET A 231 14.55 1.86 -9.17
CA MET A 231 13.22 1.32 -8.94
C MET A 231 12.52 0.98 -10.27
N TYR A 232 12.54 1.89 -11.25
CA TYR A 232 11.92 1.67 -12.56
C TYR A 232 12.60 0.54 -13.35
N ARG A 233 13.93 0.46 -13.28
CA ARG A 233 14.72 -0.63 -13.90
C ARG A 233 14.33 -1.99 -13.31
N ILE A 234 14.26 -2.09 -11.97
CA ILE A 234 13.87 -3.33 -11.30
C ILE A 234 12.43 -3.75 -11.66
N ILE A 235 11.47 -2.83 -11.68
CA ILE A 235 10.10 -3.15 -12.09
C ILE A 235 10.10 -3.72 -13.51
N SER A 236 10.82 -3.08 -14.44
CA SER A 236 10.91 -3.52 -15.83
C SER A 236 11.63 -4.87 -15.98
N SER A 237 12.62 -5.17 -15.15
CA SER A 237 13.35 -6.44 -15.20
C SER A 237 12.52 -7.63 -14.66
N VAL A 238 11.63 -7.37 -13.70
CA VAL A 238 10.79 -8.38 -13.04
C VAL A 238 9.49 -8.62 -13.81
N GLU A 239 8.92 -7.57 -14.42
CA GLU A 239 7.61 -7.60 -15.09
C GLU A 239 7.39 -8.80 -16.03
N PRO A 240 8.34 -9.19 -16.91
CA PRO A 240 8.16 -10.32 -17.82
C PRO A 240 7.97 -11.67 -17.14
N TYR A 241 8.38 -11.80 -15.89
CA TYR A 241 8.31 -13.03 -15.09
C TYR A 241 7.13 -13.06 -14.11
N MET A 242 6.41 -11.95 -14.00
CA MET A 242 5.18 -11.89 -13.20
C MET A 242 4.02 -12.52 -13.98
N PRO A 243 3.26 -13.48 -13.39
CA PRO A 243 2.12 -14.11 -14.07
C PRO A 243 1.14 -13.09 -14.64
N ALA A 244 0.73 -13.28 -15.90
CA ALA A 244 -0.10 -12.31 -16.62
C ALA A 244 -1.55 -12.26 -16.11
N ASP A 245 -2.03 -13.38 -15.58
CA ASP A 245 -3.38 -13.58 -15.04
C ASP A 245 -3.50 -13.26 -13.54
N LYS A 246 -2.43 -12.76 -12.92
CA LYS A 246 -2.40 -12.38 -11.51
C LYS A 246 -2.24 -10.87 -11.35
N ILE A 247 -2.73 -10.36 -10.22
CA ILE A 247 -2.61 -8.96 -9.85
C ILE A 247 -1.18 -8.65 -9.36
N ARG A 248 -0.68 -7.46 -9.66
CA ARG A 248 0.70 -7.01 -9.41
C ARG A 248 0.70 -5.79 -8.51
N TYR A 249 1.40 -5.87 -7.41
CA TYR A 249 1.42 -4.84 -6.38
C TYR A 249 2.84 -4.30 -6.16
N LEU A 250 3.03 -2.97 -6.22
CA LEU A 250 4.28 -2.29 -5.85
C LEU A 250 4.12 -1.68 -4.47
N MET A 251 4.86 -2.21 -3.49
CA MET A 251 4.70 -1.86 -2.07
C MET A 251 5.35 -0.52 -1.73
N GLY A 252 4.63 0.30 -0.97
CA GLY A 252 5.16 1.54 -0.39
C GLY A 252 5.37 2.70 -1.37
N VAL A 253 4.91 2.58 -2.61
CA VAL A 253 5.09 3.60 -3.67
C VAL A 253 3.77 4.30 -3.97
N GLY A 254 3.74 5.59 -4.11
CA GLY A 254 4.71 6.62 -3.76
C GLY A 254 4.21 7.97 -4.24
N THR A 255 5.03 8.77 -4.92
CA THR A 255 4.58 10.03 -5.53
C THR A 255 3.66 9.78 -6.73
N PRO A 256 2.81 10.75 -7.12
CA PRO A 256 1.98 10.63 -8.32
C PRO A 256 2.76 10.24 -9.57
N GLY A 257 3.93 10.86 -9.81
CA GLY A 257 4.79 10.54 -10.93
C GLY A 257 5.32 9.11 -10.88
N ASN A 258 5.75 8.63 -9.70
CA ASN A 258 6.20 7.25 -9.51
C ASN A 258 5.07 6.23 -9.79
N ILE A 259 3.83 6.54 -9.39
CA ILE A 259 2.66 5.70 -9.66
C ILE A 259 2.40 5.61 -11.17
N ILE A 260 2.37 6.75 -11.88
CA ILE A 260 2.17 6.79 -13.33
C ILE A 260 3.24 5.95 -14.05
N GLU A 261 4.52 6.12 -13.66
CA GLU A 261 5.64 5.37 -14.24
C GLU A 261 5.60 3.87 -13.92
N ALA A 262 5.13 3.49 -12.74
CA ALA A 262 4.98 2.09 -12.38
C ALA A 262 3.78 1.43 -13.09
N VAL A 263 2.67 2.14 -13.28
CA VAL A 263 1.54 1.68 -14.13
C VAL A 263 2.01 1.46 -15.56
N TYR A 264 2.81 2.38 -16.13
CA TYR A 264 3.41 2.22 -17.44
C TYR A 264 4.21 0.92 -17.58
N ARG A 265 4.81 0.44 -16.47
CA ARG A 265 5.58 -0.81 -16.38
C ARG A 265 4.77 -2.03 -15.95
N GLY A 266 3.44 -1.93 -15.86
CA GLY A 266 2.56 -3.07 -15.65
C GLY A 266 2.18 -3.36 -14.20
N VAL A 267 2.27 -2.39 -13.29
CA VAL A 267 1.81 -2.52 -11.90
C VAL A 267 0.33 -2.15 -11.78
N ASP A 268 -0.41 -2.90 -10.95
CA ASP A 268 -1.86 -2.78 -10.78
C ASP A 268 -2.27 -2.13 -9.44
N LEU A 269 -1.53 -2.39 -8.34
CA LEU A 269 -1.84 -1.91 -6.99
C LEU A 269 -0.69 -1.14 -6.36
N PHE A 270 -1.05 -0.17 -5.55
CA PHE A 270 -0.14 0.73 -4.84
C PHE A 270 -0.63 1.01 -3.44
N ASP A 271 0.31 1.30 -2.54
CA ASP A 271 0.06 1.93 -1.24
C ASP A 271 1.17 2.90 -0.90
N CYS A 272 0.88 3.90 -0.12
CA CYS A 272 1.89 4.72 0.53
C CYS A 272 1.28 5.53 1.69
N VAL A 273 2.03 5.66 2.78
CA VAL A 273 1.63 6.55 3.88
C VAL A 273 1.85 8.04 3.57
N MET A 274 2.63 8.34 2.52
CA MET A 274 3.05 9.70 2.19
C MET A 274 1.88 10.66 1.96
N PRO A 275 0.80 10.32 1.23
CA PRO A 275 -0.31 11.25 1.03
C PRO A 275 -0.92 11.74 2.34
N SER A 276 -1.23 10.84 3.25
CA SER A 276 -1.79 11.19 4.56
C SER A 276 -0.74 11.84 5.49
N ARG A 277 0.52 11.40 5.44
CA ARG A 277 1.61 12.01 6.21
C ARG A 277 1.87 13.44 5.78
N ASN A 278 2.03 13.69 4.49
CA ASN A 278 2.26 15.03 3.93
C ASN A 278 1.09 15.97 4.22
N ALA A 279 -0.14 15.50 4.08
CA ALA A 279 -1.35 16.26 4.36
C ALA A 279 -1.38 16.80 5.81
N ARG A 280 -0.99 15.97 6.78
CA ARG A 280 -0.94 16.38 8.20
C ARG A 280 0.05 17.51 8.48
N HIS A 281 0.98 17.75 7.54
CA HIS A 281 1.96 18.84 7.59
C HIS A 281 1.66 19.96 6.58
N GLY A 282 0.46 19.96 5.96
CA GLY A 282 0.01 20.99 5.04
C GLY A 282 0.61 20.91 3.64
N HIS A 283 1.24 19.78 3.27
CA HIS A 283 1.71 19.52 1.90
C HIS A 283 0.62 18.79 1.12
N LEU A 284 0.07 19.45 0.10
CA LEU A 284 -1.12 19.00 -0.61
C LEU A 284 -0.88 18.86 -2.10
N PHE A 285 -1.43 17.80 -2.68
CA PHE A 285 -1.34 17.52 -4.11
C PHE A 285 -2.43 18.25 -4.86
N THR A 286 -2.08 18.83 -6.01
CA THR A 286 -3.01 19.49 -6.93
C THR A 286 -2.68 19.08 -8.36
N LYS A 287 -3.58 19.36 -9.30
CA LYS A 287 -3.34 19.13 -10.74
C LYS A 287 -2.15 19.91 -11.32
N LYS A 288 -1.68 20.91 -10.60
CA LYS A 288 -0.55 21.76 -11.02
C LYS A 288 0.74 21.48 -10.24
N GLY A 289 0.69 20.56 -9.29
CA GLY A 289 1.84 20.25 -8.43
C GLY A 289 1.51 20.31 -6.93
N ILE A 290 2.53 20.32 -6.09
CA ILE A 290 2.43 20.22 -4.64
C ILE A 290 2.51 21.61 -4.01
N ILE A 291 1.49 21.99 -3.23
CA ILE A 291 1.47 23.22 -2.45
C ILE A 291 1.77 22.95 -0.97
N ASN A 292 2.32 23.97 -0.28
CA ASN A 292 2.45 23.95 1.18
C ASN A 292 1.58 25.05 1.79
N LEU A 293 0.45 24.69 2.40
CA LEU A 293 -0.49 25.64 2.99
C LEU A 293 0.07 26.44 4.16
N ASN A 294 1.20 26.06 4.74
CA ASN A 294 1.84 26.87 5.78
C ASN A 294 2.44 28.17 5.24
N ASN A 295 2.64 28.29 3.92
CA ASN A 295 3.20 29.47 3.28
C ASN A 295 2.28 30.68 3.49
N LYS A 296 2.90 31.86 3.72
CA LYS A 296 2.19 33.12 3.98
C LYS A 296 1.32 33.55 2.80
N LYS A 297 1.69 33.19 1.56
CA LYS A 297 0.93 33.53 0.36
C LYS A 297 -0.54 33.06 0.39
N TYR A 298 -0.87 32.02 1.18
CA TYR A 298 -2.22 31.48 1.30
C TYR A 298 -3.06 32.09 2.44
N GLU A 299 -2.53 33.09 3.16
CA GLU A 299 -3.20 33.69 4.31
C GLU A 299 -4.53 34.36 3.95
N ARG A 300 -4.63 34.92 2.76
CA ARG A 300 -5.83 35.60 2.24
C ARG A 300 -6.34 34.96 0.93
N ASP A 301 -5.96 33.71 0.69
CA ASP A 301 -6.33 32.98 -0.53
C ASP A 301 -7.71 32.32 -0.34
N SER A 302 -8.73 32.89 -1.01
CA SER A 302 -10.11 32.38 -0.97
C SER A 302 -10.33 31.15 -1.89
N GLN A 303 -9.34 30.76 -2.69
CA GLN A 303 -9.44 29.59 -3.56
C GLN A 303 -9.45 28.29 -2.76
N PRO A 304 -10.07 27.21 -3.27
CA PRO A 304 -9.95 25.87 -2.71
C PRO A 304 -8.50 25.36 -2.82
N ILE A 305 -8.18 24.24 -2.16
CA ILE A 305 -6.86 23.59 -2.26
C ILE A 305 -6.48 23.39 -3.73
N ASP A 306 -7.37 22.81 -4.51
CA ASP A 306 -7.25 22.68 -5.97
C ASP A 306 -8.57 23.10 -6.64
N PRO A 307 -8.56 24.12 -7.49
CA PRO A 307 -9.76 24.56 -8.21
C PRO A 307 -10.35 23.51 -9.16
N GLU A 308 -9.55 22.54 -9.60
CA GLU A 308 -9.98 21.45 -10.49
C GLU A 308 -10.46 20.20 -9.72
N CYS A 309 -10.45 20.23 -8.38
CA CYS A 309 -10.80 19.11 -7.53
C CYS A 309 -12.23 19.22 -7.01
N SER A 310 -13.01 18.16 -7.18
CA SER A 310 -14.41 18.07 -6.70
C SER A 310 -14.58 17.39 -5.32
N CYS A 311 -13.48 17.18 -4.56
CA CYS A 311 -13.58 16.55 -3.25
C CYS A 311 -14.45 17.37 -2.27
N PRO A 312 -15.00 16.72 -1.21
CA PRO A 312 -15.82 17.41 -0.21
C PRO A 312 -15.14 18.61 0.46
N VAL A 313 -13.80 18.64 0.46
CA VAL A 313 -13.01 19.74 1.04
C VAL A 313 -12.94 20.93 0.08
N CYS A 314 -12.51 20.69 -1.17
CA CYS A 314 -12.36 21.74 -2.17
C CYS A 314 -13.71 22.40 -2.53
N SER A 315 -14.81 21.67 -2.42
CA SER A 315 -16.15 22.22 -2.68
C SER A 315 -16.65 23.21 -1.62
N LYS A 316 -15.99 23.27 -0.42
CA LYS A 316 -16.53 24.01 0.74
C LYS A 316 -15.52 24.94 1.40
N PHE A 317 -14.23 24.65 1.35
CA PHE A 317 -13.23 25.31 2.18
C PHE A 317 -12.13 25.97 1.36
N SER A 318 -11.75 27.19 1.76
CA SER A 318 -10.64 27.93 1.14
C SER A 318 -9.29 27.56 1.74
N ARG A 319 -8.21 27.81 0.99
CA ARG A 319 -6.83 27.70 1.46
C ARG A 319 -6.60 28.56 2.70
N ALA A 320 -7.14 29.80 2.74
CA ALA A 320 -7.03 30.69 3.88
C ALA A 320 -7.63 30.08 5.14
N TYR A 321 -8.82 29.49 5.06
CA TYR A 321 -9.48 28.84 6.20
C TYR A 321 -8.68 27.66 6.73
N ILE A 322 -8.25 26.74 5.85
CA ILE A 322 -7.50 25.54 6.25
C ILE A 322 -6.14 25.96 6.85
N ARG A 323 -5.47 26.96 6.25
CA ARG A 323 -4.24 27.51 6.80
C ARG A 323 -4.46 28.10 8.21
N HIS A 324 -5.55 28.85 8.43
CA HIS A 324 -5.93 29.34 9.74
C HIS A 324 -6.03 28.20 10.76
N LEU A 325 -6.72 27.12 10.42
CA LEU A 325 -6.83 25.94 11.29
C LEU A 325 -5.47 25.33 11.66
N PHE A 326 -4.51 25.26 10.73
CA PHE A 326 -3.15 24.83 11.05
C PHE A 326 -2.46 25.78 12.05
N LYS A 327 -2.62 27.10 11.87
CA LYS A 327 -2.04 28.10 12.79
C LYS A 327 -2.69 28.06 14.17
N ALA A 328 -3.97 27.77 14.22
CA ALA A 328 -4.74 27.58 15.45
C ALA A 328 -4.52 26.19 16.10
N LYS A 329 -3.75 25.29 15.45
CA LYS A 329 -3.51 23.89 15.89
C LYS A 329 -4.81 23.06 16.01
N GLU A 330 -5.82 23.39 15.22
CA GLU A 330 -7.06 22.65 15.17
C GLU A 330 -6.87 21.33 14.44
N MET A 331 -7.33 20.21 15.02
CA MET A 331 -7.24 18.89 14.42
C MET A 331 -7.99 18.77 13.09
N LEU A 332 -9.02 19.60 12.89
CA LEU A 332 -9.79 19.67 11.66
C LEU A 332 -8.91 19.98 10.44
N ALA A 333 -7.82 20.76 10.60
CA ALA A 333 -6.87 21.03 9.53
C ALA A 333 -6.30 19.73 8.93
N MET A 334 -5.83 18.83 9.80
CA MET A 334 -5.26 17.56 9.37
C MET A 334 -6.32 16.69 8.67
N ARG A 335 -7.54 16.61 9.24
CA ARG A 335 -8.63 15.82 8.65
C ARG A 335 -8.97 16.28 7.24
N LEU A 336 -9.19 17.58 7.05
CA LEU A 336 -9.52 18.14 5.74
C LEU A 336 -8.41 17.89 4.72
N CYS A 337 -7.16 18.13 5.11
CA CYS A 337 -6.02 17.91 4.22
C CYS A 337 -5.81 16.44 3.85
N VAL A 338 -5.98 15.51 4.81
CA VAL A 338 -5.88 14.08 4.54
C VAL A 338 -6.99 13.61 3.61
N MET A 339 -8.22 14.07 3.84
CA MET A 339 -9.35 13.77 2.97
C MET A 339 -9.09 14.23 1.53
N HIS A 340 -8.58 15.46 1.34
CA HIS A 340 -8.24 15.97 0.03
C HIS A 340 -7.14 15.15 -0.66
N ASN A 341 -6.02 14.89 0.03
CA ASN A 341 -4.90 14.17 -0.58
C ASN A 341 -5.27 12.73 -0.96
N LEU A 342 -6.05 12.04 -0.15
CA LEU A 342 -6.49 10.68 -0.48
C LEU A 342 -7.50 10.66 -1.61
N TYR A 343 -8.42 11.64 -1.64
CA TYR A 343 -9.31 11.82 -2.79
C TYR A 343 -8.50 12.06 -4.06
N PHE A 344 -7.49 12.92 -4.02
CA PHE A 344 -6.60 13.19 -5.15
C PHE A 344 -5.96 11.89 -5.68
N TYR A 345 -5.43 11.04 -4.79
CA TYR A 345 -4.82 9.75 -5.20
C TYR A 345 -5.84 8.79 -5.78
N ASN A 346 -7.02 8.68 -5.21
CA ASN A 346 -8.07 7.82 -5.74
C ASN A 346 -8.56 8.31 -7.12
N MET A 347 -8.67 9.63 -7.32
CA MET A 347 -9.02 10.22 -8.61
C MET A 347 -7.89 10.13 -9.64
N LEU A 348 -6.62 10.24 -9.22
CA LEU A 348 -5.46 9.94 -10.08
C LEU A 348 -5.58 8.54 -10.68
N MET A 349 -5.91 7.54 -9.85
CA MET A 349 -6.09 6.17 -10.32
C MET A 349 -7.32 6.04 -11.24
N GLN A 350 -8.40 6.78 -10.98
CA GLN A 350 -9.55 6.81 -11.89
C GLN A 350 -9.18 7.38 -13.27
N GLU A 351 -8.48 8.50 -13.31
CA GLU A 351 -8.03 9.12 -14.56
C GLU A 351 -7.06 8.23 -15.34
N ILE A 352 -6.18 7.51 -14.64
CA ILE A 352 -5.31 6.51 -15.27
C ILE A 352 -6.15 5.40 -15.91
N ARG A 353 -7.17 4.87 -15.20
CA ARG A 353 -8.08 3.87 -15.77
C ARG A 353 -8.83 4.40 -16.98
N ASP A 354 -9.38 5.60 -16.88
CA ASP A 354 -10.11 6.25 -17.99
C ASP A 354 -9.21 6.45 -19.22
N SER A 355 -7.95 6.85 -19.00
CA SER A 355 -6.99 7.00 -20.10
C SER A 355 -6.63 5.66 -20.75
N LEU A 356 -6.49 4.59 -19.96
CA LEU A 356 -6.28 3.24 -20.47
C LEU A 356 -7.50 2.72 -21.24
N ASP A 357 -8.71 2.95 -20.73
CA ASP A 357 -9.95 2.56 -21.40
C ASP A 357 -10.13 3.30 -22.74
N ASN A 358 -9.66 4.54 -22.85
CA ASN A 358 -9.70 5.35 -24.05
C ASN A 358 -8.49 5.13 -25.00
N GLY A 359 -7.39 4.49 -24.54
CA GLY A 359 -6.15 4.31 -25.33
C GLY A 359 -5.32 5.60 -25.43
N THR A 360 -5.34 6.43 -24.40
CA THR A 360 -4.66 7.73 -24.31
C THR A 360 -3.71 7.81 -23.11
N PHE A 361 -3.30 6.66 -22.58
CA PHE A 361 -2.49 6.62 -21.35
C PHE A 361 -1.10 7.25 -21.55
N GLU A 362 -0.46 7.06 -22.72
CA GLU A 362 0.84 7.67 -23.00
C GLU A 362 0.75 9.21 -23.07
N GLU A 363 -0.34 9.76 -23.59
CA GLU A 363 -0.59 11.21 -23.56
C GLU A 363 -0.78 11.71 -22.10
N TYR A 364 -1.55 10.96 -21.31
CA TYR A 364 -1.76 11.26 -19.89
C TYR A 364 -0.43 11.24 -19.14
N ARG A 365 0.38 10.19 -19.32
CA ARG A 365 1.70 10.04 -18.72
C ARG A 365 2.61 11.22 -19.07
N SER A 366 2.77 11.52 -20.35
CA SER A 366 3.62 12.63 -20.85
C SER A 366 3.21 13.98 -20.27
N LYS A 367 1.92 14.20 -20.04
CA LYS A 367 1.40 15.44 -19.49
C LYS A 367 1.64 15.59 -18.00
N TYR A 368 1.54 14.52 -17.21
CA TYR A 368 1.40 14.62 -15.76
C TYR A 368 2.58 14.07 -14.95
N VAL A 369 3.43 13.22 -15.52
CA VAL A 369 4.47 12.50 -14.77
C VAL A 369 5.42 13.41 -13.97
N ASP A 370 5.84 14.54 -14.57
CA ASP A 370 6.74 15.48 -13.89
C ASP A 370 5.97 16.60 -13.18
N VAL A 371 4.81 16.98 -13.70
CA VAL A 371 4.02 18.11 -13.20
C VAL A 371 3.53 17.83 -11.77
N LEU A 372 2.97 16.65 -11.54
CA LEU A 372 2.31 16.33 -10.27
C LEU A 372 3.28 16.20 -9.08
N ASP A 373 4.56 15.97 -9.33
CA ASP A 373 5.61 15.90 -8.30
C ASP A 373 6.34 17.24 -8.08
N THR A 374 6.04 18.24 -8.91
CA THR A 374 6.68 19.58 -8.83
C THR A 374 6.11 20.37 -7.64
N ARG A 375 7.00 21.00 -6.85
CA ARG A 375 6.60 21.93 -5.78
C ARG A 375 6.35 23.33 -6.35
N ILE A 376 5.21 23.97 -5.99
CA ILE A 376 4.76 25.27 -6.47
C ILE A 376 4.42 26.27 -5.34
#